data_84b9601bced362746e1731d57df271cb
#
_entry.id   84b9601bced362746e1731d57df271cb
#
_cell.length_a   1.000
_cell.length_b   1.000
_cell.length_c   1.000
_cell.angle_alpha   90.00
_cell.angle_beta   90.00
_cell.angle_gamma   90.00
#
_symmetry.space_group_name_H-M   'P 1'
#
loop_
_entity.id
_entity.type
_entity.pdbx_description
1 polymer ?
#
loop_
_entity_poly.entity_id
_entity_poly.type
_entity_poly.pdbx_seq_one_letter_code
_entity_poly.pdbx_strand_id
1 'polypeptide(L)'
;MNDIWDTPRSGSIVVYGSGGVFAYLHHLVIMSIMKENDLEEAEPLYRFYIGQDQIEEDQIHILDSDVNHIKNVLRLEPGDWLVACDGEGTDYVCRIQSLSQEEVTLSIEKKQESGTELDTRITLFQGIPKKDKMEFIIQKAVELGVYEIVPVMMKRCVVKLSEAGKIQKKTQRWQAIAEAAAKQCDRGIIPVVHAPVTMEQAFDMASSLEYNMIPYELQDGIQVSRQIVEEACSKESVGIFIGPEGGLEKEEVEKAIEIGAKPITLGKRILRTETAGMALLSIMMFQLQK
;
A
#
# COMPACT_ATOMS: atom_id res chain seq x y z
N MET A 1 4.43 12.59 -44.37
CA MET A 1 4.94 11.58 -43.45
C MET A 1 5.95 12.33 -42.59
N ASN A 2 5.49 12.97 -41.56
CA ASN A 2 6.32 13.80 -40.68
C ASN A 2 6.12 13.27 -39.25
N ASP A 3 7.24 13.13 -38.65
CA ASP A 3 7.47 12.57 -37.31
C ASP A 3 6.66 13.27 -36.23
N ILE A 4 5.86 12.50 -35.52
CA ILE A 4 5.23 12.89 -34.27
C ILE A 4 5.90 12.05 -33.15
N TRP A 5 7.02 12.61 -32.66
CA TRP A 5 7.55 12.27 -31.34
C TRP A 5 7.84 13.55 -30.59
N ASP A 6 6.77 14.15 -30.07
CA ASP A 6 6.90 15.22 -29.09
C ASP A 6 7.11 14.60 -27.72
N THR A 7 8.06 15.14 -27.00
CA THR A 7 8.57 14.75 -25.69
C THR A 7 7.47 14.67 -24.63
N PRO A 8 7.43 13.63 -23.79
CA PRO A 8 6.49 13.57 -22.67
C PRO A 8 6.95 14.49 -21.54
N ARG A 9 6.05 15.33 -21.11
CA ARG A 9 6.12 16.03 -19.83
C ARG A 9 6.00 15.00 -18.71
N SER A 10 6.90 15.08 -17.75
CA SER A 10 6.90 14.51 -16.37
C SER A 10 5.82 13.47 -16.08
N GLY A 11 6.19 12.23 -16.16
CA GLY A 11 5.44 11.09 -15.66
C GLY A 11 6.39 9.90 -15.59
N SER A 12 6.84 9.55 -14.40
CA SER A 12 7.82 8.50 -14.17
C SER A 12 7.26 7.14 -14.56
N ILE A 13 7.68 6.59 -15.71
CA ILE A 13 7.51 5.16 -15.98
C ILE A 13 8.64 4.44 -15.25
N VAL A 14 8.32 3.82 -14.12
CA VAL A 14 9.26 2.99 -13.38
C VAL A 14 9.32 1.61 -14.04
N VAL A 15 10.42 1.34 -14.75
CA VAL A 15 10.74 0.00 -15.24
C VAL A 15 11.66 -0.66 -14.22
N TYR A 16 11.17 -1.71 -13.58
CA TYR A 16 11.91 -2.46 -12.57
C TYR A 16 13.06 -3.30 -13.19
N GLY A 17 14.26 -3.02 -12.74
CA GLY A 17 15.45 -3.85 -12.96
C GLY A 17 16.29 -3.87 -11.70
N SER A 18 16.77 -5.05 -11.32
CA SER A 18 17.53 -5.37 -10.12
C SER A 18 18.71 -4.43 -9.87
N GLY A 19 18.74 -3.79 -8.70
CA GLY A 19 19.95 -3.28 -8.03
C GLY A 19 20.40 -1.88 -8.41
N GLY A 20 20.59 -1.09 -7.38
CA GLY A 20 21.35 0.16 -7.13
C GLY A 20 21.98 1.03 -8.25
N VAL A 21 22.25 0.49 -9.42
CA VAL A 21 22.94 1.19 -10.52
C VAL A 21 22.00 2.14 -11.29
N PHE A 22 20.70 1.85 -11.35
CA PHE A 22 19.73 2.68 -12.07
C PHE A 22 19.32 3.94 -11.30
N ALA A 23 19.26 3.88 -9.97
CA ALA A 23 19.00 5.07 -9.14
C ALA A 23 20.12 6.11 -9.30
N TYR A 24 21.36 5.65 -9.43
CA TYR A 24 22.53 6.52 -9.61
C TYR A 24 22.56 7.20 -10.97
N LEU A 25 22.17 6.48 -12.03
CA LEU A 25 22.09 7.05 -13.39
C LEU A 25 20.93 8.05 -13.51
N HIS A 26 19.80 7.81 -12.87
CA HIS A 26 18.66 8.72 -12.83
C HIS A 26 19.01 10.03 -12.11
N HIS A 27 19.74 9.93 -11.00
CA HIS A 27 20.24 11.08 -10.24
C HIS A 27 21.21 11.93 -11.07
N LEU A 28 22.17 11.31 -11.76
CA LEU A 28 23.13 12.02 -12.63
C LEU A 28 22.48 12.72 -13.82
N VAL A 29 21.43 12.12 -14.39
CA VAL A 29 20.70 12.72 -15.53
C VAL A 29 19.85 13.90 -15.07
N ILE A 30 19.17 13.81 -13.91
CA ILE A 30 18.39 14.93 -13.36
C ILE A 30 19.30 16.08 -12.97
N MET A 31 20.41 15.84 -12.26
CA MET A 31 21.38 16.86 -11.86
C MET A 31 22.06 17.54 -13.07
N SER A 32 22.16 16.83 -14.20
CA SER A 32 22.74 17.41 -15.45
C SER A 32 21.77 18.31 -16.22
N ILE A 33 20.47 18.24 -15.95
CA ILE A 33 19.40 18.95 -16.68
C ILE A 33 18.89 20.17 -15.91
N MET A 34 19.02 20.18 -14.58
CA MET A 34 18.53 21.26 -13.71
C MET A 34 19.51 22.42 -13.63
N LYS A 35 19.00 23.65 -13.80
CA LYS A 35 19.78 24.88 -13.55
C LYS A 35 19.90 25.09 -12.05
N GLU A 36 20.98 25.77 -11.62
CA GLU A 36 21.28 26.04 -10.19
C GLU A 36 20.11 26.65 -9.38
N ASN A 37 19.19 27.35 -10.03
CA ASN A 37 18.01 27.93 -9.37
C ASN A 37 16.85 26.94 -9.13
N ASP A 38 16.89 25.74 -9.76
CA ASP A 38 15.85 24.72 -9.61
C ASP A 38 16.16 23.73 -8.45
N LEU A 39 17.36 23.85 -7.86
CA LEU A 39 17.82 22.97 -6.77
C LEU A 39 17.16 23.28 -5.41
N GLU A 40 16.58 24.47 -5.24
CA GLU A 40 15.83 24.83 -4.01
C GLU A 40 14.42 24.21 -3.97
N GLU A 41 13.89 23.71 -5.11
CA GLU A 41 12.58 23.04 -5.21
C GLU A 41 12.68 21.51 -5.44
N ALA A 42 13.91 20.94 -5.45
CA ALA A 42 14.07 19.50 -5.61
C ALA A 42 13.56 18.75 -4.38
N GLU A 43 12.48 17.97 -4.54
CA GLU A 43 11.99 17.09 -3.48
C GLU A 43 13.10 16.11 -3.05
N PRO A 44 13.29 15.90 -1.74
CA PRO A 44 14.31 15.00 -1.25
C PRO A 44 14.08 13.57 -1.75
N LEU A 45 15.13 12.97 -2.32
CA LEU A 45 15.09 11.69 -3.04
C LEU A 45 14.94 10.47 -2.11
N TYR A 46 15.26 10.62 -0.81
CA TYR A 46 15.37 9.50 0.12
C TYR A 46 14.33 9.60 1.23
N ARG A 47 13.59 8.50 1.45
CA ARG A 47 12.57 8.38 2.49
C ARG A 47 12.98 7.34 3.52
N PHE A 48 12.82 7.68 4.82
CA PHE A 48 13.06 6.80 5.97
C PHE A 48 11.83 6.76 6.87
N TYR A 49 11.46 5.56 7.31
CA TYR A 49 10.37 5.41 8.25
C TYR A 49 10.87 5.52 9.68
N ILE A 50 10.19 6.31 10.47
CA ILE A 50 10.53 6.63 11.87
C ILE A 50 9.38 6.28 12.81
N GLY A 51 9.70 5.93 14.04
CA GLY A 51 8.73 5.82 15.13
C GLY A 51 8.40 7.18 15.73
N GLN A 52 7.24 7.28 16.37
CA GLN A 52 6.84 8.50 17.09
C GLN A 52 7.81 8.88 18.22
N ASP A 53 8.48 7.90 18.81
CA ASP A 53 9.52 8.06 19.84
C ASP A 53 10.82 8.65 19.32
N GLN A 54 10.99 8.74 18.01
CA GLN A 54 12.15 9.35 17.36
C GLN A 54 11.92 10.84 17.02
N ILE A 55 10.73 11.39 17.28
CA ILE A 55 10.36 12.77 16.98
C ILE A 55 10.39 13.59 18.28
N GLU A 56 11.24 14.60 18.34
CA GLU A 56 11.34 15.53 19.46
C GLU A 56 11.18 16.97 18.95
N GLU A 57 10.05 17.61 19.28
CA GLU A 57 9.73 19.00 18.89
C GLU A 57 10.03 19.29 17.40
N ASP A 58 11.18 19.95 17.13
CA ASP A 58 11.61 20.33 15.77
C ASP A 58 12.72 19.42 15.22
N GLN A 59 13.00 18.29 15.87
CA GLN A 59 14.07 17.37 15.49
C GLN A 59 13.57 15.94 15.36
N ILE A 60 14.28 15.16 14.55
CA ILE A 60 14.08 13.72 14.41
C ILE A 60 15.41 13.01 14.59
N HIS A 61 15.37 11.92 15.32
CA HIS A 61 16.53 11.11 15.68
C HIS A 61 16.45 9.74 14.97
N ILE A 62 17.17 9.58 13.85
CA ILE A 62 17.26 8.28 13.17
C ILE A 62 18.32 7.42 13.84
N LEU A 63 17.97 6.18 14.15
CA LEU A 63 18.77 5.22 14.89
C LEU A 63 18.97 3.93 14.07
N ASP A 64 19.74 3.00 14.63
CA ASP A 64 19.93 1.62 14.14
C ASP A 64 20.48 1.50 12.71
N SER A 65 19.87 0.62 11.93
CA SER A 65 20.33 0.25 10.58
C SER A 65 20.29 1.40 9.58
N ASP A 66 19.38 2.35 9.78
CA ASP A 66 19.16 3.46 8.86
C ASP A 66 20.30 4.49 8.95
N VAL A 67 20.96 4.61 10.12
CA VAL A 67 22.21 5.41 10.27
C VAL A 67 23.28 4.91 9.30
N ASN A 68 23.51 3.59 9.27
CA ASN A 68 24.48 2.99 8.34
C ASN A 68 24.07 3.19 6.87
N HIS A 69 22.79 3.10 6.56
CA HIS A 69 22.27 3.32 5.21
C HIS A 69 22.52 4.78 4.77
N ILE A 70 22.14 5.75 5.58
CA ILE A 70 22.33 7.19 5.30
C ILE A 70 23.82 7.49 5.09
N LYS A 71 24.66 7.06 6.02
CA LYS A 71 26.06 7.46 6.06
C LYS A 71 26.95 6.71 5.07
N ASN A 72 26.82 5.39 4.99
CA ASN A 72 27.76 4.54 4.28
C ASN A 72 27.26 4.06 2.92
N VAL A 73 25.95 3.93 2.72
CA VAL A 73 25.35 3.51 1.44
C VAL A 73 25.02 4.72 0.60
N LEU A 74 24.24 5.67 1.14
CA LEU A 74 23.82 6.88 0.44
C LEU A 74 24.89 7.96 0.49
N ARG A 75 25.75 7.94 1.51
CA ARG A 75 26.85 8.90 1.72
C ARG A 75 26.35 10.35 1.83
N LEU A 76 25.21 10.52 2.51
CA LEU A 76 24.68 11.84 2.79
C LEU A 76 25.54 12.55 3.84
N GLU A 77 25.56 13.88 3.78
CA GLU A 77 26.35 14.74 4.65
C GLU A 77 25.46 15.75 5.42
N PRO A 78 25.95 16.40 6.49
CA PRO A 78 25.22 17.49 7.13
C PRO A 78 24.89 18.59 6.10
N GLY A 79 23.62 18.97 6.05
CA GLY A 79 23.08 19.92 5.09
C GLY A 79 22.27 19.27 3.98
N ASP A 80 22.39 17.93 3.75
CA ASP A 80 21.57 17.21 2.77
C ASP A 80 20.13 17.04 3.25
N TRP A 81 19.24 16.84 2.29
CA TRP A 81 17.81 16.70 2.51
C TRP A 81 17.37 15.24 2.45
N LEU A 82 16.40 14.89 3.29
CA LEU A 82 15.67 13.64 3.23
C LEU A 82 14.23 13.80 3.76
N VAL A 83 13.38 12.81 3.52
CA VAL A 83 12.05 12.71 4.10
C VAL A 83 12.08 11.67 5.22
N ALA A 84 11.60 12.06 6.40
CA ALA A 84 11.23 11.11 7.44
C ALA A 84 9.71 10.92 7.41
N CYS A 85 9.23 9.67 7.42
CA CYS A 85 7.81 9.31 7.34
C CYS A 85 7.40 8.56 8.60
N ASP A 86 6.31 8.98 9.25
CA ASP A 86 5.83 8.31 10.47
C ASP A 86 5.06 6.99 10.20
N GLY A 87 4.80 6.66 8.94
CA GLY A 87 4.01 5.49 8.57
C GLY A 87 2.52 5.63 8.87
N GLU A 88 2.08 6.81 9.32
CA GLU A 88 0.69 7.15 9.66
C GLU A 88 0.10 8.21 8.72
N GLY A 89 0.85 8.58 7.67
CA GLY A 89 0.42 9.51 6.63
C GLY A 89 1.10 10.88 6.68
N THR A 90 2.07 11.09 7.56
CA THR A 90 2.82 12.35 7.65
C THR A 90 4.25 12.20 7.16
N ASP A 91 4.62 13.10 6.29
CA ASP A 91 5.99 13.30 5.83
C ASP A 91 6.61 14.54 6.48
N TYR A 92 7.80 14.37 6.99
CA TYR A 92 8.65 15.43 7.49
C TYR A 92 9.79 15.64 6.52
N VAL A 93 9.79 16.75 5.81
CA VAL A 93 10.92 17.18 4.99
C VAL A 93 11.98 17.72 5.91
N CYS A 94 13.14 17.09 5.93
CA CYS A 94 14.16 17.32 6.93
C CYS A 94 15.51 17.62 6.29
N ARG A 95 16.35 18.33 7.06
CA ARG A 95 17.74 18.57 6.76
C ARG A 95 18.63 17.87 7.78
N ILE A 96 19.69 17.20 7.32
CA ILE A 96 20.64 16.56 8.23
C ILE A 96 21.42 17.65 8.99
N GLN A 97 21.31 17.64 10.31
CA GLN A 97 22.09 18.52 11.20
C GLN A 97 23.42 17.89 11.58
N SER A 98 23.40 16.63 11.99
CA SER A 98 24.60 15.92 12.41
C SER A 98 24.52 14.43 12.10
N LEU A 99 25.69 13.81 11.91
CA LEU A 99 25.90 12.40 11.65
C LEU A 99 26.92 11.84 12.66
N SER A 100 26.47 10.94 13.52
CA SER A 100 27.34 10.16 14.40
C SER A 100 27.50 8.71 13.91
N GLN A 101 28.08 7.83 14.72
CA GLN A 101 28.09 6.38 14.44
C GLN A 101 26.79 5.67 14.80
N GLU A 102 26.02 6.25 15.72
CA GLU A 102 24.84 5.61 16.30
C GLU A 102 23.55 6.35 15.97
N GLU A 103 23.66 7.61 15.47
CA GLU A 103 22.52 8.49 15.31
C GLU A 103 22.72 9.50 14.17
N VAL A 104 21.63 9.79 13.46
CA VAL A 104 21.48 10.92 12.54
C VAL A 104 20.44 11.87 13.12
N THR A 105 20.85 13.11 13.43
CA THR A 105 19.94 14.16 13.90
C THR A 105 19.49 14.99 12.71
N LEU A 106 18.18 15.17 12.57
CA LEU A 106 17.54 15.93 11.51
C LEU A 106 16.83 17.16 12.09
N SER A 107 16.83 18.29 11.36
CA SER A 107 15.90 19.40 11.60
C SER A 107 14.67 19.24 10.72
N ILE A 108 13.50 19.44 11.29
CA ILE A 108 12.23 19.46 10.54
C ILE A 108 12.08 20.83 9.89
N GLU A 109 12.11 20.89 8.56
CA GLU A 109 11.93 22.12 7.80
C GLU A 109 10.45 22.30 7.36
N LYS A 110 9.76 21.17 7.11
CA LYS A 110 8.36 21.18 6.72
C LYS A 110 7.67 19.88 7.13
N LYS A 111 6.43 20.00 7.62
CA LYS A 111 5.51 18.86 7.84
C LYS A 111 4.41 18.92 6.80
N GLN A 112 4.10 17.78 6.18
CA GLN A 112 3.06 17.68 5.15
C GLN A 112 2.40 16.32 5.16
N GLU A 113 1.20 16.23 4.56
CA GLU A 113 0.58 14.94 4.28
C GLU A 113 1.37 14.18 3.20
N SER A 114 1.46 12.87 3.33
CA SER A 114 2.03 12.04 2.29
C SER A 114 1.12 12.04 1.07
N GLY A 115 1.64 12.42 -0.09
CA GLY A 115 0.88 12.47 -1.34
C GLY A 115 0.70 11.12 -2.04
N THR A 116 1.07 10.01 -1.41
CA THR A 116 1.07 8.68 -2.04
C THR A 116 -0.18 7.85 -1.76
N GLU A 117 -1.05 8.32 -0.88
CA GLU A 117 -2.22 7.56 -0.45
C GLU A 117 -3.44 7.83 -1.35
N LEU A 118 -4.32 6.84 -1.42
CA LEU A 118 -5.62 6.99 -2.09
C LEU A 118 -6.58 7.76 -1.18
N ASP A 119 -7.44 8.61 -1.76
CA ASP A 119 -8.46 9.34 -1.00
C ASP A 119 -9.49 8.40 -0.33
N THR A 120 -9.71 7.21 -0.90
CA THR A 120 -10.61 6.17 -0.39
C THR A 120 -9.83 5.15 0.43
N ARG A 121 -10.24 4.91 1.67
CA ARG A 121 -9.69 3.84 2.52
C ARG A 121 -10.27 2.50 2.12
N ILE A 122 -9.46 1.64 1.52
CA ILE A 122 -9.90 0.32 1.04
C ILE A 122 -9.51 -0.76 2.04
N THR A 123 -10.50 -1.46 2.60
CA THR A 123 -10.34 -2.65 3.45
C THR A 123 -10.47 -3.91 2.60
N LEU A 124 -9.43 -4.74 2.56
CA LEU A 124 -9.47 -6.02 1.85
C LEU A 124 -9.81 -7.16 2.83
N PHE A 125 -11.04 -7.66 2.79
CA PHE A 125 -11.48 -8.89 3.47
C PHE A 125 -11.09 -10.11 2.62
N GLN A 126 -9.92 -10.69 2.93
CA GLN A 126 -9.34 -11.76 2.13
C GLN A 126 -9.56 -13.13 2.76
N GLY A 127 -10.32 -14.00 2.10
CA GLY A 127 -10.39 -15.42 2.46
C GLY A 127 -9.01 -16.06 2.48
N ILE A 128 -8.65 -16.69 3.60
CA ILE A 128 -7.29 -17.22 3.82
C ILE A 128 -6.97 -18.30 2.78
N PRO A 129 -6.02 -18.07 1.87
CA PRO A 129 -5.65 -19.01 0.83
C PRO A 129 -4.70 -20.09 1.37
N LYS A 130 -4.45 -21.10 0.54
CA LYS A 130 -3.47 -22.17 0.82
C LYS A 130 -2.04 -21.65 0.68
N LYS A 131 -1.12 -22.25 1.46
CA LYS A 131 0.33 -22.01 1.38
C LYS A 131 0.69 -20.53 1.62
N ASP A 132 1.67 -20.04 0.89
CA ASP A 132 2.26 -18.71 1.04
C ASP A 132 1.59 -17.62 0.19
N LYS A 133 0.44 -17.94 -0.44
CA LYS A 133 -0.26 -16.99 -1.30
C LYS A 133 -0.73 -15.73 -0.56
N MET A 134 -1.02 -15.85 0.74
CA MET A 134 -1.41 -14.69 1.55
C MET A 134 -0.31 -13.64 1.59
N GLU A 135 0.95 -14.05 1.66
CA GLU A 135 2.10 -13.15 1.66
C GLU A 135 2.19 -12.36 0.35
N PHE A 136 2.01 -13.06 -0.77
CA PHE A 136 1.95 -12.41 -2.09
C PHE A 136 0.76 -11.45 -2.23
N ILE A 137 -0.43 -11.84 -1.72
CA ILE A 137 -1.62 -10.98 -1.73
C ILE A 137 -1.35 -9.71 -0.93
N ILE A 138 -0.81 -9.83 0.28
CA ILE A 138 -0.49 -8.70 1.14
C ILE A 138 0.48 -7.75 0.43
N GLN A 139 1.60 -8.27 -0.08
CA GLN A 139 2.58 -7.47 -0.79
C GLN A 139 1.93 -6.66 -1.92
N LYS A 140 1.16 -7.33 -2.80
CA LYS A 140 0.56 -6.68 -3.96
C LYS A 140 -0.62 -5.78 -3.59
N ALA A 141 -1.38 -6.09 -2.56
CA ALA A 141 -2.44 -5.22 -2.07
C ALA A 141 -1.88 -3.90 -1.50
N VAL A 142 -0.74 -3.97 -0.79
CA VAL A 142 -0.03 -2.79 -0.30
C VAL A 142 0.45 -1.92 -1.46
N GLU A 143 1.11 -2.49 -2.46
CA GLU A 143 1.57 -1.77 -3.65
C GLU A 143 0.40 -1.10 -4.42
N LEU A 144 -0.82 -1.65 -4.32
CA LEU A 144 -2.03 -1.16 -4.98
C LEU A 144 -2.89 -0.22 -4.11
N GLY A 145 -2.36 0.23 -2.96
CA GLY A 145 -3.01 1.27 -2.16
C GLY A 145 -4.04 0.78 -1.15
N VAL A 146 -4.07 -0.53 -0.80
CA VAL A 146 -4.96 -1.01 0.28
C VAL A 146 -4.65 -0.27 1.59
N TYR A 147 -5.70 0.10 2.35
CA TYR A 147 -5.55 0.76 3.64
C TYR A 147 -5.35 -0.25 4.78
N GLU A 148 -6.11 -1.35 4.76
CA GLU A 148 -5.97 -2.44 5.72
C GLU A 148 -6.36 -3.78 5.11
N ILE A 149 -5.84 -4.87 5.68
CA ILE A 149 -6.09 -6.25 5.22
C ILE A 149 -6.63 -7.07 6.38
N VAL A 150 -7.79 -7.65 6.19
CA VAL A 150 -8.47 -8.52 7.15
C VAL A 150 -8.49 -9.95 6.61
N PRO A 151 -7.63 -10.86 7.13
CA PRO A 151 -7.69 -12.27 6.79
C PRO A 151 -8.98 -12.90 7.35
N VAL A 152 -9.79 -13.55 6.51
CA VAL A 152 -11.10 -14.10 6.91
C VAL A 152 -11.11 -15.62 6.83
N MET A 153 -11.55 -16.27 7.88
CA MET A 153 -11.82 -17.72 7.93
C MET A 153 -13.19 -18.02 7.33
N MET A 154 -13.23 -18.18 6.02
CA MET A 154 -14.45 -18.52 5.26
C MET A 154 -14.68 -20.02 5.24
N LYS A 155 -15.91 -20.46 4.92
CA LYS A 155 -16.29 -21.90 4.93
C LYS A 155 -15.39 -22.76 4.05
N ARG A 156 -15.02 -22.28 2.85
CA ARG A 156 -14.20 -23.02 1.89
C ARG A 156 -12.69 -22.81 2.08
N CYS A 157 -12.27 -22.14 3.16
CA CYS A 157 -10.85 -22.10 3.52
C CYS A 157 -10.38 -23.49 3.97
N VAL A 158 -9.32 -23.98 3.30
CA VAL A 158 -8.67 -25.25 3.67
C VAL A 158 -7.81 -25.10 4.91
N VAL A 159 -7.21 -23.92 5.07
CA VAL A 159 -6.36 -23.59 6.22
C VAL A 159 -7.25 -23.22 7.40
N LYS A 160 -7.19 -24.01 8.47
CA LYS A 160 -7.86 -23.70 9.74
C LYS A 160 -6.82 -23.22 10.74
N LEU A 161 -6.97 -22.00 11.20
CA LEU A 161 -6.12 -21.40 12.22
C LEU A 161 -6.87 -21.43 13.56
N SER A 162 -6.55 -22.37 14.42
CA SER A 162 -7.23 -22.56 15.70
C SER A 162 -6.34 -22.28 16.93
N GLU A 163 -5.01 -22.26 16.75
CA GLU A 163 -4.06 -22.08 17.85
C GLU A 163 -3.61 -20.62 17.93
N ALA A 164 -3.88 -19.95 19.04
CA ALA A 164 -3.59 -18.53 19.26
C ALA A 164 -2.11 -18.18 18.97
N GLY A 165 -1.16 -19.02 19.39
CA GLY A 165 0.26 -18.76 19.13
C GLY A 165 0.65 -18.87 17.65
N LYS A 166 -0.03 -19.71 16.86
CA LYS A 166 0.19 -19.78 15.41
C LYS A 166 -0.44 -18.58 14.68
N ILE A 167 -1.60 -18.14 15.15
CA ILE A 167 -2.27 -16.94 14.65
C ILE A 167 -1.36 -15.73 14.84
N GLN A 168 -0.90 -15.51 16.07
CA GLN A 168 -0.03 -14.38 16.40
C GLN A 168 1.25 -14.34 15.52
N LYS A 169 1.96 -15.47 15.42
CA LYS A 169 3.18 -15.56 14.59
C LYS A 169 2.89 -15.26 13.12
N LYS A 170 1.76 -15.74 12.58
CA LYS A 170 1.38 -15.46 11.18
C LYS A 170 1.04 -13.98 10.99
N THR A 171 0.25 -13.39 11.89
CA THR A 171 -0.11 -11.97 11.82
C THR A 171 1.14 -11.08 11.87
N GLN A 172 2.07 -11.35 12.78
CA GLN A 172 3.34 -10.63 12.86
C GLN A 172 4.15 -10.75 11.56
N ARG A 173 4.23 -11.95 10.97
CA ARG A 173 4.91 -12.15 9.70
C ARG A 173 4.22 -11.40 8.56
N TRP A 174 2.89 -11.42 8.50
CA TRP A 174 2.12 -10.71 7.50
C TRP A 174 2.24 -9.20 7.63
N GLN A 175 2.26 -8.68 8.87
CA GLN A 175 2.50 -7.27 9.13
C GLN A 175 3.89 -6.85 8.65
N ALA A 176 4.94 -7.62 8.93
CA ALA A 176 6.29 -7.35 8.47
C ALA A 176 6.40 -7.33 6.92
N ILE A 177 5.60 -8.14 6.22
CA ILE A 177 5.52 -8.12 4.75
C ILE A 177 4.85 -6.83 4.27
N ALA A 178 3.77 -6.38 4.95
CA ALA A 178 3.11 -5.12 4.62
C ALA A 178 4.05 -3.93 4.82
N GLU A 179 4.80 -3.90 5.91
CA GLU A 179 5.82 -2.88 6.19
C GLU A 179 6.92 -2.85 5.11
N ALA A 180 7.46 -4.01 4.77
CA ALA A 180 8.48 -4.10 3.72
C ALA A 180 7.96 -3.66 2.34
N ALA A 181 6.70 -3.99 2.02
CA ALA A 181 6.06 -3.56 0.78
C ALA A 181 5.79 -2.06 0.78
N ALA A 182 5.28 -1.48 1.88
CA ALA A 182 5.05 -0.05 2.01
C ALA A 182 6.34 0.75 1.83
N LYS A 183 7.41 0.31 2.49
CA LYS A 183 8.76 0.90 2.34
C LYS A 183 9.27 0.84 0.91
N GLN A 184 9.02 -0.26 0.21
CA GLN A 184 9.50 -0.44 -1.17
C GLN A 184 8.75 0.41 -2.19
N CYS A 185 7.46 0.69 -1.97
CA CYS A 185 6.63 1.49 -2.88
C CYS A 185 6.37 2.91 -2.37
N ASP A 186 7.16 3.39 -1.41
CA ASP A 186 7.16 4.75 -0.85
C ASP A 186 5.80 5.22 -0.32
N ARG A 187 4.99 4.33 0.25
CA ARG A 187 3.72 4.70 0.86
C ARG A 187 3.91 5.53 2.12
N GLY A 188 3.03 6.50 2.35
CA GLY A 188 3.00 7.29 3.58
C GLY A 188 2.36 6.57 4.76
N ILE A 189 1.53 5.56 4.47
CA ILE A 189 0.85 4.74 5.50
C ILE A 189 1.33 3.30 5.39
N ILE A 190 1.68 2.69 6.53
CA ILE A 190 1.91 1.25 6.63
C ILE A 190 0.56 0.57 6.88
N PRO A 191 0.01 -0.19 5.90
CA PRO A 191 -1.27 -0.86 6.07
C PRO A 191 -1.28 -1.85 7.24
N VAL A 192 -2.36 -1.85 8.01
CA VAL A 192 -2.54 -2.81 9.10
C VAL A 192 -3.00 -4.16 8.54
N VAL A 193 -2.32 -5.23 8.96
CA VAL A 193 -2.77 -6.60 8.73
C VAL A 193 -3.37 -7.16 10.01
N HIS A 194 -4.68 -7.32 10.04
CA HIS A 194 -5.42 -7.81 11.20
C HIS A 194 -5.13 -9.29 11.49
N ALA A 195 -5.38 -9.69 12.74
CA ALA A 195 -5.48 -11.10 13.05
C ALA A 195 -6.66 -11.75 12.29
N PRO A 196 -6.55 -13.03 11.91
CA PRO A 196 -7.65 -13.73 11.26
C PRO A 196 -8.96 -13.66 12.02
N VAL A 197 -10.04 -13.31 11.34
CA VAL A 197 -11.39 -13.17 11.89
C VAL A 197 -12.34 -14.20 11.28
N THR A 198 -13.50 -14.43 11.92
CA THR A 198 -14.59 -15.20 11.31
C THR A 198 -15.32 -14.37 10.27
N MET A 199 -16.16 -15.02 9.44
CA MET A 199 -16.96 -14.30 8.44
C MET A 199 -17.97 -13.34 9.11
N GLU A 200 -18.54 -13.72 10.27
CA GLU A 200 -19.43 -12.87 11.04
C GLU A 200 -18.71 -11.60 11.52
N GLN A 201 -17.52 -11.75 12.11
CA GLN A 201 -16.71 -10.60 12.53
C GLN A 201 -16.32 -9.70 11.35
N ALA A 202 -16.03 -10.30 10.19
CA ALA A 202 -15.74 -9.52 8.98
C ALA A 202 -16.98 -8.72 8.52
N PHE A 203 -18.19 -9.27 8.64
CA PHE A 203 -19.42 -8.56 8.36
C PHE A 203 -19.68 -7.41 9.35
N ASP A 204 -19.41 -7.64 10.64
CA ASP A 204 -19.51 -6.58 11.66
C ASP A 204 -18.57 -5.42 11.35
N MET A 205 -17.31 -5.71 10.97
CA MET A 205 -16.35 -4.69 10.55
C MET A 205 -16.83 -3.95 9.28
N ALA A 206 -17.29 -4.69 8.28
CA ALA A 206 -17.76 -4.15 7.00
C ALA A 206 -19.00 -3.28 7.16
N SER A 207 -19.86 -3.52 8.16
CA SER A 207 -21.06 -2.71 8.42
C SER A 207 -20.74 -1.27 8.84
N SER A 208 -19.52 -0.98 9.28
CA SER A 208 -19.04 0.36 9.61
C SER A 208 -18.48 1.13 8.39
N LEU A 209 -18.27 0.46 7.27
CA LEU A 209 -17.76 1.06 6.03
C LEU A 209 -18.94 1.62 5.20
N GLU A 210 -18.68 2.69 4.44
CA GLU A 210 -19.73 3.35 3.64
C GLU A 210 -20.20 2.48 2.48
N TYR A 211 -19.31 1.64 1.94
CA TYR A 211 -19.61 0.84 0.76
C TYR A 211 -18.89 -0.50 0.80
N ASN A 212 -19.55 -1.57 0.38
CA ASN A 212 -18.96 -2.89 0.33
C ASN A 212 -19.20 -3.56 -1.01
N MET A 213 -18.20 -4.27 -1.52
CA MET A 213 -18.27 -5.04 -2.76
C MET A 213 -17.86 -6.49 -2.55
N ILE A 214 -18.51 -7.39 -3.26
CA ILE A 214 -18.22 -8.81 -3.25
C ILE A 214 -18.16 -9.35 -4.69
N PRO A 215 -16.97 -9.57 -5.27
CA PRO A 215 -16.83 -10.27 -6.53
C PRO A 215 -17.38 -11.68 -6.44
N TYR A 216 -18.37 -11.97 -7.29
CA TYR A 216 -19.05 -13.26 -7.31
C TYR A 216 -19.19 -13.78 -8.75
N GLU A 217 -18.74 -15.01 -8.97
CA GLU A 217 -18.63 -15.60 -10.30
C GLU A 217 -19.96 -15.81 -11.04
N LEU A 218 -21.07 -15.93 -10.28
CA LEU A 218 -22.42 -16.05 -10.84
C LEU A 218 -23.11 -14.72 -11.09
N GLN A 219 -22.44 -13.59 -10.83
CA GLN A 219 -22.99 -12.27 -11.08
C GLN A 219 -22.81 -11.88 -12.55
N ASP A 220 -23.90 -11.57 -13.21
CA ASP A 220 -23.92 -11.03 -14.58
C ASP A 220 -23.95 -9.48 -14.58
N GLY A 221 -23.62 -8.89 -15.72
CA GLY A 221 -23.77 -7.47 -15.93
C GLY A 221 -22.51 -6.65 -15.65
N ILE A 222 -21.47 -6.80 -16.49
CA ILE A 222 -20.21 -6.06 -16.37
C ILE A 222 -20.41 -4.54 -16.35
N GLN A 223 -21.42 -4.01 -17.03
CA GLN A 223 -21.72 -2.57 -17.01
C GLN A 223 -22.21 -2.10 -15.65
N VAL A 224 -23.08 -2.90 -15.00
CA VAL A 224 -23.55 -2.62 -13.63
C VAL A 224 -22.37 -2.68 -12.66
N SER A 225 -21.49 -3.66 -12.82
CA SER A 225 -20.28 -3.79 -11.99
C SER A 225 -19.35 -2.58 -12.14
N ARG A 226 -19.21 -2.01 -13.34
CA ARG A 226 -18.45 -0.78 -13.56
C ARG A 226 -19.05 0.41 -12.79
N GLN A 227 -20.38 0.59 -12.86
CA GLN A 227 -21.08 1.64 -12.11
C GLN A 227 -20.93 1.48 -10.60
N ILE A 228 -21.00 0.25 -10.09
CA ILE A 228 -20.77 -0.06 -8.66
C ILE A 228 -19.35 0.32 -8.24
N VAL A 229 -18.33 -0.02 -9.04
CA VAL A 229 -16.93 0.33 -8.74
C VAL A 229 -16.71 1.84 -8.81
N GLU A 230 -17.31 2.51 -9.80
CA GLU A 230 -17.27 3.98 -9.92
C GLU A 230 -17.90 4.66 -8.72
N GLU A 231 -19.08 4.16 -8.26
CA GLU A 231 -19.71 4.65 -7.05
C GLU A 231 -18.85 4.40 -5.80
N ALA A 232 -18.25 3.23 -5.68
CA ALA A 232 -17.33 2.90 -4.58
C ALA A 232 -16.15 3.87 -4.50
N CYS A 233 -15.57 4.27 -5.64
CA CYS A 233 -14.47 5.24 -5.70
C CYS A 233 -14.87 6.67 -5.28
N SER A 234 -16.15 6.95 -5.05
CA SER A 234 -16.63 8.23 -4.51
C SER A 234 -16.82 8.23 -2.99
N LYS A 235 -16.52 7.12 -2.31
CA LYS A 235 -16.73 6.91 -0.87
C LYS A 235 -15.43 7.07 -0.09
N GLU A 236 -15.53 7.46 1.18
CA GLU A 236 -14.37 7.58 2.07
C GLU A 236 -13.83 6.21 2.50
N SER A 237 -14.71 5.21 2.64
CA SER A 237 -14.33 3.87 3.07
C SER A 237 -15.06 2.77 2.31
N VAL A 238 -14.28 1.78 1.83
CA VAL A 238 -14.78 0.69 0.98
C VAL A 238 -14.23 -0.66 1.43
N GLY A 239 -15.13 -1.64 1.60
CA GLY A 239 -14.79 -3.04 1.86
C GLY A 239 -14.85 -3.88 0.58
N ILE A 240 -13.86 -4.75 0.39
CA ILE A 240 -13.80 -5.71 -0.71
C ILE A 240 -13.68 -7.12 -0.15
N PHE A 241 -14.64 -8.00 -0.44
CA PHE A 241 -14.62 -9.39 -0.01
C PHE A 241 -14.08 -10.31 -1.12
N ILE A 242 -12.94 -10.96 -0.89
CA ILE A 242 -12.36 -11.92 -1.84
C ILE A 242 -12.37 -13.32 -1.21
N GLY A 243 -13.02 -14.28 -1.90
CA GLY A 243 -13.07 -15.67 -1.47
C GLY A 243 -11.72 -16.39 -1.56
N PRO A 244 -11.52 -17.51 -0.83
CA PRO A 244 -10.38 -18.40 -0.99
C PRO A 244 -10.43 -19.12 -2.36
N GLU A 245 -9.50 -20.06 -2.62
CA GLU A 245 -9.49 -20.84 -3.89
C GLU A 245 -10.79 -21.62 -4.19
N GLY A 246 -11.54 -21.98 -3.16
CA GLY A 246 -12.84 -22.63 -3.30
C GLY A 246 -14.00 -21.68 -3.59
N GLY A 247 -13.72 -20.36 -3.65
CA GLY A 247 -14.74 -19.32 -3.76
C GLY A 247 -15.53 -19.12 -2.47
N LEU A 248 -16.62 -18.37 -2.56
CA LEU A 248 -17.55 -18.11 -1.47
C LEU A 248 -18.71 -19.13 -1.49
N GLU A 249 -19.21 -19.48 -0.32
CA GLU A 249 -20.48 -20.20 -0.20
C GLU A 249 -21.66 -19.27 -0.51
N LYS A 250 -22.74 -19.84 -1.04
CA LYS A 250 -23.92 -19.06 -1.39
C LYS A 250 -24.48 -18.29 -0.20
N GLU A 251 -24.51 -18.93 0.97
CA GLU A 251 -24.98 -18.32 2.20
C GLU A 251 -24.07 -17.15 2.68
N GLU A 252 -22.76 -17.23 2.41
CA GLU A 252 -21.82 -16.13 2.72
C GLU A 252 -22.09 -14.92 1.82
N VAL A 253 -22.40 -15.14 0.53
CA VAL A 253 -22.76 -14.09 -0.41
C VAL A 253 -24.11 -13.46 -0.06
N GLU A 254 -25.12 -14.28 0.26
CA GLU A 254 -26.45 -13.82 0.66
C GLU A 254 -26.37 -12.91 1.91
N LYS A 255 -25.63 -13.33 2.93
CA LYS A 255 -25.38 -12.49 4.13
C LYS A 255 -24.61 -11.22 3.81
N ALA A 256 -23.62 -11.27 2.92
CA ALA A 256 -22.91 -10.06 2.48
C ALA A 256 -23.88 -9.06 1.82
N ILE A 257 -24.80 -9.54 1.00
CA ILE A 257 -25.84 -8.69 0.37
C ILE A 257 -26.81 -8.12 1.42
N GLU A 258 -27.18 -8.90 2.44
CA GLU A 258 -28.04 -8.44 3.53
C GLU A 258 -27.43 -7.26 4.29
N ILE A 259 -26.10 -7.23 4.48
CA ILE A 259 -25.38 -6.09 5.08
C ILE A 259 -25.08 -4.95 4.08
N GLY A 260 -25.62 -5.02 2.87
CA GLY A 260 -25.51 -3.97 1.85
C GLY A 260 -24.33 -4.13 0.87
N ALA A 261 -23.56 -5.22 0.93
CA ALA A 261 -22.50 -5.45 -0.04
C ALA A 261 -23.07 -5.64 -1.45
N LYS A 262 -22.45 -5.00 -2.44
CA LYS A 262 -22.85 -5.06 -3.83
C LYS A 262 -22.14 -6.22 -4.55
N PRO A 263 -22.86 -7.22 -5.08
CA PRO A 263 -22.26 -8.26 -5.88
C PRO A 263 -21.82 -7.68 -7.23
N ILE A 264 -20.56 -7.99 -7.62
CA ILE A 264 -19.97 -7.55 -8.88
C ILE A 264 -19.37 -8.72 -9.64
N THR A 265 -19.24 -8.58 -10.96
CA THR A 265 -18.46 -9.49 -11.79
C THR A 265 -17.17 -8.80 -12.28
N LEU A 266 -16.08 -9.55 -12.28
CA LEU A 266 -14.79 -9.12 -12.87
C LEU A 266 -14.63 -9.64 -14.33
N GLY A 267 -15.72 -10.08 -14.95
CA GLY A 267 -15.77 -10.56 -16.32
C GLY A 267 -15.98 -12.09 -16.41
N LYS A 268 -15.96 -12.60 -17.63
CA LYS A 268 -16.35 -13.98 -17.95
C LYS A 268 -15.32 -15.05 -17.53
N ARG A 269 -14.12 -14.66 -17.13
CA ARG A 269 -13.07 -15.60 -16.73
C ARG A 269 -13.07 -15.76 -15.21
N ILE A 270 -12.92 -16.99 -14.74
CA ILE A 270 -12.69 -17.27 -13.33
C ILE A 270 -11.27 -16.80 -12.99
N LEU A 271 -11.16 -15.87 -12.07
CA LEU A 271 -9.88 -15.39 -11.55
C LEU A 271 -9.49 -16.20 -10.32
N ARG A 272 -8.19 -16.39 -10.13
CA ARG A 272 -7.68 -16.95 -8.88
C ARG A 272 -7.86 -15.93 -7.75
N THR A 273 -7.90 -16.42 -6.51
CA THR A 273 -8.11 -15.57 -5.33
C THR A 273 -7.11 -14.39 -5.28
N GLU A 274 -5.84 -14.65 -5.52
CA GLU A 274 -4.80 -13.63 -5.61
C GLU A 274 -5.04 -12.63 -6.75
N THR A 275 -5.52 -13.11 -7.90
CA THR A 275 -5.75 -12.27 -9.08
C THR A 275 -7.00 -11.40 -8.93
N ALA A 276 -8.07 -11.92 -8.30
CA ALA A 276 -9.34 -11.20 -8.17
C ALA A 276 -9.17 -9.92 -7.31
N GLY A 277 -8.48 -10.04 -6.16
CA GLY A 277 -8.17 -8.90 -5.30
C GLY A 277 -7.32 -7.86 -6.02
N MET A 278 -6.21 -8.29 -6.64
CA MET A 278 -5.33 -7.39 -7.39
C MET A 278 -6.03 -6.69 -8.55
N ALA A 279 -6.87 -7.40 -9.30
CA ALA A 279 -7.59 -6.81 -10.43
C ALA A 279 -8.54 -5.69 -9.98
N LEU A 280 -9.29 -5.91 -8.91
CA LEU A 280 -10.22 -4.90 -8.39
C LEU A 280 -9.46 -3.73 -7.77
N LEU A 281 -8.43 -3.98 -6.95
CA LEU A 281 -7.59 -2.93 -6.38
C LEU A 281 -6.92 -2.09 -7.47
N SER A 282 -6.39 -2.71 -8.54
CA SER A 282 -5.79 -1.97 -9.66
C SER A 282 -6.78 -1.06 -10.38
N ILE A 283 -8.03 -1.52 -10.57
CA ILE A 283 -9.08 -0.70 -11.19
C ILE A 283 -9.41 0.50 -10.30
N MET A 284 -9.58 0.28 -8.99
CA MET A 284 -9.87 1.35 -8.04
C MET A 284 -8.71 2.32 -7.91
N MET A 285 -7.49 1.83 -7.75
CA MET A 285 -6.28 2.65 -7.69
C MET A 285 -6.19 3.59 -8.91
N PHE A 286 -6.37 3.04 -10.13
CA PHE A 286 -6.29 3.83 -11.35
C PHE A 286 -7.39 4.91 -11.44
N GLN A 287 -8.59 4.65 -10.89
CA GLN A 287 -9.69 5.63 -10.87
C GLN A 287 -9.51 6.70 -9.78
N LEU A 288 -8.86 6.35 -8.68
CA LEU A 288 -8.67 7.22 -7.51
C LEU A 288 -7.40 8.08 -7.61
N GLN A 289 -6.42 7.69 -8.42
CA GLN A 289 -5.23 8.51 -8.64
C GLN A 289 -5.58 9.80 -9.39
N LYS A 290 -5.18 10.92 -8.82
CA LYS A 290 -5.33 12.27 -9.38
C LYS A 290 -4.15 12.66 -10.24
#